data_a4c79c46c0413212b0a814d227e43504
#
_entry.id   a4c79c46c0413212b0a814d227e43504
#
_cell.length_a   1.000
_cell.length_b   1.000
_cell.length_c   1.000
_cell.angle_alpha   90.00
_cell.angle_beta   90.00
_cell.angle_gamma   90.00
#
_symmetry.space_group_name_H-M   'P 1'
#
loop_
_entity.id
_entity.type
_entity.pdbx_description
1 polymer ?
#
loop_
_entity_poly.entity_id
_entity_poly.type
_entity_poly.pdbx_seq_one_letter_code
_entity_poly.pdbx_strand_id
1 'polypeptide(L)'
;MNINENYLNLKDSYLFALVAKKVSEYKAQSPGKEIISLGIGDVTLPLAPAVITAMGDAVAEMGRGATFRGYGEYQGYMFLREAICGYYGKKDVHLDKSEIFIGDGAKSDLGNILDIFSTDNTVLIPDPVYPVYVDTNIMAGRKIIYMNGNTENEFLPLPDGGIKADIIYLCSPNNPTGAVYDKDRLKLWVDYALENDAVILFDSAYEAFVRDRELPTSIYQIEGAKRCAIEFCSLSKTAGFTGVRCGYTVVPNELTRGVVPLNELWLRRQTTKFNGVSYIVQRGAEAAFSAGGYAQIKESIDYYMENARLIAEALKALGIWFAGGENSPYIWLRCPDGMSSWEYFDALLTRANVVGTPGAGFGANGEGFFRLTAFGDRDDVKKALDRIRNI
;
A
#
# COMPACT_ATOMS: atom_id res chain seq x y z
N MET A 1 1.69 -5.36 -36.79
CA MET A 1 1.20 -5.29 -35.38
C MET A 1 2.07 -4.27 -34.67
N ASN A 2 1.48 -3.27 -34.06
CA ASN A 2 2.20 -2.27 -33.28
C ASN A 2 2.09 -2.62 -31.80
N ILE A 3 3.17 -2.41 -31.06
CA ILE A 3 3.20 -2.55 -29.58
C ILE A 3 2.82 -1.22 -28.92
N ASN A 4 2.54 -1.24 -27.64
CA ASN A 4 2.43 -0.02 -26.84
C ASN A 4 3.85 0.49 -26.50
N GLU A 5 4.33 1.49 -27.27
CA GLU A 5 5.68 2.03 -27.13
C GLU A 5 5.93 2.74 -25.79
N ASN A 6 4.87 3.11 -25.05
CA ASN A 6 5.03 3.70 -23.72
C ASN A 6 5.77 2.78 -22.74
N TYR A 7 5.72 1.45 -22.95
CA TYR A 7 6.48 0.49 -22.14
C TYR A 7 8.00 0.66 -22.28
N LEU A 8 8.48 1.23 -23.38
CA LEU A 8 9.90 1.53 -23.58
C LEU A 8 10.40 2.70 -22.74
N ASN A 9 9.49 3.49 -22.15
CA ASN A 9 9.80 4.60 -21.25
C ASN A 9 9.93 4.16 -19.77
N LEU A 10 9.65 2.89 -19.46
CA LEU A 10 9.87 2.35 -18.12
C LEU A 10 11.37 2.21 -17.83
N LYS A 11 11.76 2.34 -16.57
CA LYS A 11 13.13 2.03 -16.14
C LYS A 11 13.47 0.57 -16.45
N ASP A 12 14.71 0.28 -16.84
CA ASP A 12 15.18 -1.04 -17.28
C ASP A 12 14.94 -2.18 -16.27
N SER A 13 14.82 -1.87 -14.97
CA SER A 13 14.45 -2.86 -13.97
C SER A 13 13.61 -2.27 -12.84
N TYR A 14 12.59 -3.02 -12.44
CA TYR A 14 11.79 -2.72 -11.27
C TYR A 14 12.64 -2.82 -10.00
N LEU A 15 12.56 -1.81 -9.10
CA LEU A 15 13.35 -1.67 -7.88
C LEU A 15 13.59 -3.00 -7.14
N PHE A 16 12.50 -3.70 -6.83
CA PHE A 16 12.59 -4.94 -6.03
C PHE A 16 13.25 -6.10 -6.77
N ALA A 17 13.20 -6.13 -8.10
CA ALA A 17 13.92 -7.11 -8.91
C ALA A 17 15.43 -6.85 -8.88
N LEU A 18 15.84 -5.58 -8.92
CA LEU A 18 17.25 -5.21 -8.83
C LEU A 18 17.84 -5.56 -7.45
N VAL A 19 17.09 -5.26 -6.37
CA VAL A 19 17.49 -5.66 -5.00
C VAL A 19 17.64 -7.18 -4.91
N ALA A 20 16.66 -7.95 -5.40
CA ALA A 20 16.69 -9.41 -5.38
C ALA A 20 17.89 -9.97 -6.16
N LYS A 21 18.20 -9.39 -7.33
CA LYS A 21 19.37 -9.75 -8.14
C LYS A 21 20.67 -9.55 -7.36
N LYS A 22 20.91 -8.35 -6.80
CA LYS A 22 22.14 -8.05 -6.00
C LYS A 22 22.28 -8.99 -4.80
N VAL A 23 21.18 -9.29 -4.09
CA VAL A 23 21.20 -10.23 -2.96
C VAL A 23 21.54 -11.64 -3.42
N SER A 24 21.01 -12.10 -4.56
CA SER A 24 21.30 -13.41 -5.13
C SER A 24 22.78 -13.53 -5.55
N GLU A 25 23.33 -12.51 -6.19
CA GLU A 25 24.74 -12.45 -6.58
C GLU A 25 25.66 -12.49 -5.34
N TYR A 26 25.32 -11.74 -4.28
CA TYR A 26 26.09 -11.76 -3.04
C TYR A 26 26.02 -13.12 -2.33
N LYS A 27 24.86 -13.77 -2.30
CA LYS A 27 24.70 -15.12 -1.75
C LYS A 27 25.59 -16.14 -2.47
N ALA A 28 25.66 -16.05 -3.80
CA ALA A 28 26.51 -16.94 -4.60
C ALA A 28 28.02 -16.74 -4.31
N GLN A 29 28.45 -15.51 -4.05
CA GLN A 29 29.83 -15.16 -3.73
C GLN A 29 30.20 -15.40 -2.25
N SER A 30 29.21 -15.49 -1.37
CA SER A 30 29.40 -15.61 0.08
C SER A 30 28.57 -16.76 0.65
N PRO A 31 28.80 -18.02 0.24
CA PRO A 31 28.04 -19.16 0.69
C PRO A 31 28.16 -19.34 2.22
N GLY A 32 27.01 -19.60 2.87
CA GLY A 32 26.95 -19.83 4.33
C GLY A 32 26.74 -18.56 5.17
N LYS A 33 26.77 -17.36 4.59
CA LYS A 33 26.38 -16.15 5.34
C LYS A 33 24.87 -16.04 5.47
N GLU A 34 24.41 -15.87 6.72
CA GLU A 34 23.01 -15.57 7.03
C GLU A 34 22.71 -14.11 6.68
N ILE A 35 21.83 -13.88 5.70
CA ILE A 35 21.37 -12.55 5.30
C ILE A 35 20.00 -12.30 5.90
N ILE A 36 19.85 -11.19 6.63
CA ILE A 36 18.59 -10.76 7.22
C ILE A 36 17.96 -9.68 6.34
N SER A 37 16.72 -9.88 5.93
CA SER A 37 16.00 -8.91 5.08
C SER A 37 15.05 -8.06 5.90
N LEU A 38 15.33 -6.76 5.95
CA LEU A 38 14.44 -5.70 6.45
C LEU A 38 13.95 -4.78 5.30
N GLY A 39 14.03 -5.25 4.04
CA GLY A 39 13.71 -4.45 2.86
C GLY A 39 12.38 -4.80 2.19
N ILE A 40 11.93 -6.05 2.30
CA ILE A 40 10.73 -6.52 1.62
C ILE A 40 9.49 -6.12 2.41
N GLY A 41 8.58 -5.43 1.77
CA GLY A 41 7.27 -5.10 2.34
C GLY A 41 6.32 -6.30 2.30
N ASP A 42 6.78 -7.49 2.72
CA ASP A 42 5.96 -8.68 2.83
C ASP A 42 5.83 -9.11 4.30
N VAL A 43 4.64 -9.58 4.67
CA VAL A 43 4.36 -10.06 6.02
C VAL A 43 4.95 -11.46 6.22
N THR A 44 5.36 -11.77 7.44
CA THR A 44 6.06 -13.02 7.78
C THR A 44 5.26 -13.92 8.74
N LEU A 45 4.28 -13.35 9.44
CA LEU A 45 3.42 -14.14 10.33
C LEU A 45 2.35 -14.90 9.53
N PRO A 46 1.94 -16.09 10.00
CA PRO A 46 0.88 -16.87 9.37
C PRO A 46 -0.48 -16.15 9.43
N LEU A 47 -1.41 -16.60 8.58
CA LEU A 47 -2.79 -16.15 8.63
C LEU A 47 -3.43 -16.42 9.99
N ALA A 48 -4.32 -15.53 10.42
CA ALA A 48 -5.06 -15.67 11.66
C ALA A 48 -5.89 -16.99 11.67
N PRO A 49 -5.98 -17.68 12.82
CA PRO A 49 -6.72 -18.94 12.93
C PRO A 49 -8.18 -18.85 12.45
N ALA A 50 -8.87 -17.75 12.74
CA ALA A 50 -10.23 -17.51 12.25
C ALA A 50 -10.32 -17.50 10.72
N VAL A 51 -9.32 -16.90 10.05
CA VAL A 51 -9.22 -16.85 8.58
C VAL A 51 -9.02 -18.27 8.02
N ILE A 52 -8.09 -19.03 8.60
CA ILE A 52 -7.80 -20.42 8.17
C ILE A 52 -9.04 -21.30 8.32
N THR A 53 -9.75 -21.21 9.46
CA THR A 53 -10.99 -21.96 9.69
C THR A 53 -12.04 -21.63 8.64
N ALA A 54 -12.32 -20.35 8.42
CA ALA A 54 -13.32 -19.91 7.44
C ALA A 54 -13.00 -20.34 6.00
N MET A 55 -11.72 -20.28 5.62
CA MET A 55 -11.28 -20.78 4.31
C MET A 55 -11.41 -22.30 4.20
N GLY A 56 -11.07 -23.04 5.24
CA GLY A 56 -11.21 -24.50 5.31
C GLY A 56 -12.66 -24.94 5.16
N ASP A 57 -13.58 -24.29 5.89
CA ASP A 57 -15.01 -24.53 5.80
C ASP A 57 -15.54 -24.23 4.38
N ALA A 58 -15.12 -23.11 3.79
CA ALA A 58 -15.47 -22.75 2.42
C ALA A 58 -14.98 -23.78 1.38
N VAL A 59 -13.77 -24.33 1.57
CA VAL A 59 -13.28 -25.45 0.71
C VAL A 59 -14.17 -26.68 0.87
N ALA A 60 -14.56 -27.03 2.09
CA ALA A 60 -15.46 -28.16 2.34
C ALA A 60 -16.86 -27.94 1.73
N GLU A 61 -17.37 -26.71 1.74
CA GLU A 61 -18.62 -26.34 1.05
C GLU A 61 -18.52 -26.55 -0.46
N MET A 62 -17.39 -26.19 -1.08
CA MET A 62 -17.18 -26.37 -2.53
C MET A 62 -17.18 -27.84 -2.97
N GLY A 63 -16.90 -28.77 -2.04
CA GLY A 63 -16.95 -30.22 -2.27
C GLY A 63 -18.35 -30.84 -2.27
N ARG A 64 -19.41 -30.06 -2.00
CA ARG A 64 -20.79 -30.59 -1.86
C ARG A 64 -21.70 -29.94 -2.89
N GLY A 65 -22.47 -30.72 -3.65
CA GLY A 65 -23.36 -30.19 -4.68
C GLY A 65 -24.39 -29.17 -4.19
N ALA A 66 -24.86 -29.30 -2.94
CA ALA A 66 -25.82 -28.36 -2.35
C ALA A 66 -25.22 -26.99 -1.97
N THR A 67 -23.91 -26.91 -1.76
CA THR A 67 -23.21 -25.70 -1.30
C THR A 67 -22.15 -25.21 -2.29
N PHE A 68 -21.97 -25.93 -3.40
CA PHE A 68 -21.06 -25.52 -4.47
C PHE A 68 -21.40 -24.12 -4.99
N ARG A 69 -20.36 -23.30 -5.24
CA ARG A 69 -20.48 -21.94 -5.79
C ARG A 69 -19.80 -21.88 -7.16
N GLY A 70 -20.54 -21.43 -8.16
CA GLY A 70 -19.99 -21.02 -9.46
C GLY A 70 -19.43 -19.60 -9.41
N TYR A 71 -19.49 -18.89 -10.53
CA TYR A 71 -19.13 -17.45 -10.58
C TYR A 71 -19.98 -16.67 -9.58
N GLY A 72 -19.30 -15.86 -8.77
CA GLY A 72 -19.95 -14.97 -7.81
C GLY A 72 -20.38 -13.64 -8.43
N GLU A 73 -20.86 -12.73 -7.57
CA GLU A 73 -21.15 -11.35 -7.96
C GLU A 73 -19.85 -10.62 -8.37
N TYR A 74 -19.90 -9.83 -9.42
CA TYR A 74 -18.72 -9.10 -9.94
C TYR A 74 -18.10 -8.11 -8.94
N GLN A 75 -18.91 -7.55 -8.05
CA GLN A 75 -18.45 -6.66 -6.97
C GLN A 75 -17.90 -7.44 -5.76
N GLY A 76 -18.05 -8.74 -5.74
CA GLY A 76 -17.80 -9.59 -4.58
C GLY A 76 -19.06 -9.92 -3.79
N TYR A 77 -19.01 -10.98 -2.99
CA TYR A 77 -20.15 -11.48 -2.24
C TYR A 77 -20.67 -10.46 -1.21
N MET A 78 -22.01 -10.45 -1.06
CA MET A 78 -22.69 -9.53 -0.16
C MET A 78 -22.18 -9.62 1.28
N PHE A 79 -21.93 -10.82 1.79
CA PHE A 79 -21.44 -11.01 3.17
C PHE A 79 -20.14 -10.24 3.47
N LEU A 80 -19.21 -10.19 2.50
CA LEU A 80 -17.95 -9.47 2.69
C LEU A 80 -18.15 -7.95 2.55
N ARG A 81 -18.97 -7.51 1.59
CA ARG A 81 -19.29 -6.09 1.44
C ARG A 81 -20.00 -5.53 2.68
N GLU A 82 -20.91 -6.31 3.30
CA GLU A 82 -21.56 -5.96 4.56
C GLU A 82 -20.56 -5.89 5.73
N ALA A 83 -19.63 -6.84 5.81
CA ALA A 83 -18.59 -6.82 6.84
C ALA A 83 -17.69 -5.58 6.71
N ILE A 84 -17.35 -5.17 5.48
CA ILE A 84 -16.58 -3.96 5.20
C ILE A 84 -17.38 -2.71 5.57
N CYS A 85 -18.67 -2.61 5.22
CA CYS A 85 -19.52 -1.51 5.67
C CYS A 85 -19.52 -1.38 7.20
N GLY A 86 -19.64 -2.52 7.91
CA GLY A 86 -19.55 -2.55 9.38
C GLY A 86 -18.18 -2.11 9.91
N TYR A 87 -17.11 -2.40 9.20
CA TYR A 87 -15.77 -1.92 9.54
C TYR A 87 -15.62 -0.40 9.42
N TYR A 88 -16.13 0.18 8.33
CA TYR A 88 -16.16 1.63 8.13
C TYR A 88 -17.08 2.34 9.13
N GLY A 89 -18.20 1.71 9.49
CA GLY A 89 -19.10 2.25 10.52
C GLY A 89 -18.43 2.47 11.87
N LYS A 90 -17.41 1.67 12.25
CA LYS A 90 -16.60 1.87 13.45
C LYS A 90 -15.67 3.09 13.38
N LYS A 91 -15.49 3.66 12.19
CA LYS A 91 -14.69 4.87 11.90
C LYS A 91 -15.58 6.10 11.65
N ASP A 92 -16.89 6.00 11.97
CA ASP A 92 -17.91 7.01 11.66
C ASP A 92 -18.06 7.31 10.16
N VAL A 93 -17.72 6.35 9.30
CA VAL A 93 -17.89 6.42 7.85
C VAL A 93 -19.01 5.48 7.42
N HIS A 94 -20.03 6.02 6.78
CA HIS A 94 -21.18 5.27 6.29
C HIS A 94 -21.03 5.02 4.79
N LEU A 95 -20.90 3.75 4.38
CA LEU A 95 -20.84 3.31 2.99
C LEU A 95 -22.08 2.49 2.63
N ASP A 96 -22.52 2.63 1.38
CA ASP A 96 -23.46 1.68 0.78
C ASP A 96 -22.66 0.47 0.23
N LYS A 97 -23.29 -0.70 0.26
CA LYS A 97 -22.67 -1.94 -0.26
C LYS A 97 -22.35 -1.86 -1.75
N SER A 98 -23.10 -1.05 -2.50
CA SER A 98 -22.84 -0.79 -3.93
C SER A 98 -21.56 0.02 -4.18
N GLU A 99 -21.02 0.68 -3.16
CA GLU A 99 -19.78 1.45 -3.26
C GLU A 99 -18.52 0.59 -3.11
N ILE A 100 -18.67 -0.70 -2.70
CA ILE A 100 -17.55 -1.60 -2.37
C ILE A 100 -17.37 -2.63 -3.48
N PHE A 101 -16.12 -2.76 -3.94
CA PHE A 101 -15.69 -3.71 -4.97
C PHE A 101 -14.54 -4.56 -4.45
N ILE A 102 -14.74 -5.87 -4.36
CA ILE A 102 -13.71 -6.80 -3.89
C ILE A 102 -12.75 -7.11 -5.04
N GLY A 103 -11.46 -6.85 -4.81
CA GLY A 103 -10.37 -7.08 -5.74
C GLY A 103 -9.34 -8.09 -5.20
N ASP A 104 -8.40 -8.47 -6.04
CA ASP A 104 -7.31 -9.39 -5.69
C ASP A 104 -6.10 -8.68 -5.04
N GLY A 105 -6.30 -7.43 -4.63
CA GLY A 105 -5.33 -6.61 -3.91
C GLY A 105 -5.20 -5.20 -4.48
N ALA A 106 -4.86 -4.25 -3.61
CA ALA A 106 -4.77 -2.83 -3.97
C ALA A 106 -3.86 -2.55 -5.19
N LYS A 107 -2.78 -3.31 -5.37
CA LYS A 107 -1.86 -3.11 -6.52
C LYS A 107 -2.56 -3.28 -7.86
N SER A 108 -3.35 -4.33 -8.03
CA SER A 108 -4.10 -4.57 -9.27
C SER A 108 -5.20 -3.53 -9.46
N ASP A 109 -5.92 -3.20 -8.40
CA ASP A 109 -7.00 -2.22 -8.49
C ASP A 109 -6.47 -0.81 -8.82
N LEU A 110 -5.34 -0.39 -8.22
CA LEU A 110 -4.66 0.87 -8.54
C LEU A 110 -4.19 0.96 -10.00
N GLY A 111 -3.73 -0.16 -10.57
CA GLY A 111 -3.39 -0.21 -11.99
C GLY A 111 -4.63 -0.25 -12.89
N ASN A 112 -5.64 -1.02 -12.48
CA ASN A 112 -6.85 -1.28 -13.26
C ASN A 112 -7.83 -0.11 -13.28
N ILE A 113 -7.89 0.72 -12.22
CA ILE A 113 -8.79 1.87 -12.16
C ILE A 113 -8.49 2.88 -13.26
N LEU A 114 -7.28 2.91 -13.74
CA LEU A 114 -6.87 3.79 -14.81
C LEU A 114 -7.59 3.53 -16.15
N ASP A 115 -8.20 2.36 -16.31
CA ASP A 115 -9.01 2.02 -17.49
C ASP A 115 -10.26 2.92 -17.64
N ILE A 116 -10.76 3.52 -16.55
CA ILE A 116 -11.94 4.40 -16.59
C ILE A 116 -11.61 5.87 -16.84
N PHE A 117 -10.33 6.23 -16.91
CA PHE A 117 -9.86 7.60 -17.12
C PHE A 117 -9.18 7.76 -18.48
N SER A 118 -9.38 8.92 -19.14
CA SER A 118 -8.67 9.28 -20.38
C SER A 118 -7.16 9.27 -20.17
N THR A 119 -6.42 8.90 -21.23
CA THR A 119 -4.96 8.98 -21.26
C THR A 119 -4.46 10.43 -21.33
N ASP A 120 -5.29 11.39 -21.69
CA ASP A 120 -4.96 12.81 -21.75
C ASP A 120 -4.92 13.49 -20.36
N ASN A 121 -5.42 12.79 -19.32
CA ASN A 121 -5.41 13.30 -17.96
C ASN A 121 -3.99 13.51 -17.44
N THR A 122 -3.77 14.64 -16.79
CA THR A 122 -2.53 14.94 -16.06
C THR A 122 -2.61 14.34 -14.66
N VAL A 123 -1.54 13.65 -14.27
CA VAL A 123 -1.46 12.93 -13.00
C VAL A 123 -0.47 13.60 -12.07
N LEU A 124 -0.87 13.84 -10.82
CA LEU A 124 -0.05 14.41 -9.76
C LEU A 124 0.35 13.31 -8.78
N ILE A 125 1.64 13.10 -8.59
CA ILE A 125 2.19 12.01 -7.78
C ILE A 125 3.24 12.54 -6.80
N PRO A 126 3.17 12.23 -5.49
CA PRO A 126 4.25 12.54 -4.55
C PRO A 126 5.56 11.82 -4.94
N ASP A 127 6.69 12.43 -4.65
CA ASP A 127 8.02 11.82 -4.76
C ASP A 127 8.77 12.04 -3.42
N PRO A 128 9.22 11.01 -2.69
CA PRO A 128 9.24 9.59 -3.05
C PRO A 128 7.88 8.89 -2.85
N VAL A 129 7.65 7.84 -3.65
CA VAL A 129 6.36 7.12 -3.65
C VAL A 129 6.52 5.65 -4.07
N TYR A 130 5.49 4.85 -3.86
CA TYR A 130 5.41 3.49 -4.36
C TYR A 130 5.43 3.47 -5.91
N PRO A 131 6.41 2.79 -6.55
CA PRO A 131 6.66 2.93 -7.99
C PRO A 131 5.48 2.57 -8.91
N VAL A 132 4.53 1.77 -8.42
CA VAL A 132 3.36 1.33 -9.21
C VAL A 132 2.56 2.50 -9.75
N TYR A 133 2.42 3.61 -9.00
CA TYR A 133 1.64 4.76 -9.46
C TYR A 133 2.31 5.43 -10.67
N VAL A 134 3.64 5.50 -10.66
CA VAL A 134 4.43 6.06 -11.77
C VAL A 134 4.38 5.13 -12.97
N ASP A 135 4.73 3.85 -12.76
CA ASP A 135 4.89 2.89 -13.86
C ASP A 135 3.57 2.66 -14.62
N THR A 136 2.44 2.54 -13.90
CA THR A 136 1.13 2.34 -14.55
C THR A 136 0.69 3.54 -15.38
N ASN A 137 1.03 4.77 -14.97
CA ASN A 137 0.74 5.96 -15.74
C ASN A 137 1.71 6.15 -16.93
N ILE A 138 2.98 5.78 -16.80
CA ILE A 138 3.92 5.70 -17.94
C ILE A 138 3.41 4.68 -18.97
N MET A 139 3.01 3.46 -18.54
CA MET A 139 2.43 2.45 -19.44
C MET A 139 1.22 2.96 -20.22
N ALA A 140 0.42 3.83 -19.59
CA ALA A 140 -0.75 4.45 -20.21
C ALA A 140 -0.43 5.71 -21.04
N GLY A 141 0.81 6.20 -21.01
CA GLY A 141 1.26 7.40 -21.73
C GLY A 141 0.77 8.72 -21.13
N ARG A 142 0.38 8.74 -19.84
CA ARG A 142 -0.11 9.96 -19.19
C ARG A 142 1.04 10.90 -18.80
N LYS A 143 0.73 12.19 -18.78
CA LYS A 143 1.63 13.20 -18.25
C LYS A 143 1.65 13.12 -16.73
N ILE A 144 2.83 12.98 -16.14
CA ILE A 144 3.04 12.96 -14.70
C ILE A 144 3.69 14.27 -14.26
N ILE A 145 3.16 14.85 -13.20
CA ILE A 145 3.75 15.96 -12.44
C ILE A 145 4.10 15.41 -11.06
N TYR A 146 5.34 15.62 -10.62
CA TYR A 146 5.80 15.18 -9.31
C TYR A 146 5.67 16.29 -8.27
N MET A 147 5.25 15.91 -7.07
CA MET A 147 5.24 16.76 -5.89
C MET A 147 6.43 16.42 -5.00
N ASN A 148 7.22 17.40 -4.63
CA ASN A 148 8.42 17.20 -3.83
C ASN A 148 8.07 16.90 -2.36
N GLY A 149 8.23 15.63 -1.95
CA GLY A 149 8.30 15.24 -0.56
C GLY A 149 9.74 15.32 -0.06
N ASN A 150 9.97 16.00 1.04
CA ASN A 150 11.29 16.19 1.63
C ASN A 150 11.20 16.30 3.17
N THR A 151 12.32 16.53 3.83
CA THR A 151 12.35 16.65 5.30
C THR A 151 11.66 17.91 5.82
N GLU A 152 11.53 18.97 5.01
CA GLU A 152 10.93 20.24 5.42
C GLU A 152 9.39 20.12 5.49
N ASN A 153 8.80 19.34 4.59
CA ASN A 153 7.36 19.06 4.57
C ASN A 153 7.02 17.66 5.13
N GLU A 154 7.94 17.02 5.85
CA GLU A 154 7.76 15.69 6.47
C GLU A 154 7.38 14.60 5.46
N PHE A 155 7.78 14.75 4.20
CA PHE A 155 7.37 13.90 3.07
C PHE A 155 5.85 13.86 2.82
N LEU A 156 5.15 14.89 3.23
CA LEU A 156 3.70 15.10 3.06
C LEU A 156 3.47 16.39 2.25
N PRO A 157 3.73 16.37 0.93
CA PRO A 157 3.52 17.56 0.10
C PRO A 157 2.06 18.00 0.15
N LEU A 158 1.84 19.31 0.07
CA LEU A 158 0.52 19.93 0.05
C LEU A 158 0.17 20.40 -1.37
N PRO A 159 -1.12 20.69 -1.65
CA PRO A 159 -1.52 21.21 -2.95
C PRO A 159 -0.83 22.54 -3.26
N ASP A 160 -0.36 22.68 -4.49
CA ASP A 160 0.12 23.94 -5.03
C ASP A 160 -0.92 24.49 -6.01
N GLY A 161 -1.47 25.66 -5.71
CA GLY A 161 -2.51 26.31 -6.53
C GLY A 161 -2.05 26.70 -7.95
N GLY A 162 -0.75 26.67 -8.22
CA GLY A 162 -0.19 26.87 -9.57
C GLY A 162 -0.19 25.63 -10.44
N ILE A 163 -0.45 24.45 -9.86
CA ILE A 163 -0.48 23.18 -10.57
C ILE A 163 -1.94 22.75 -10.75
N LYS A 164 -2.32 22.37 -11.98
CA LYS A 164 -3.62 21.76 -12.26
C LYS A 164 -3.41 20.31 -12.68
N ALA A 165 -4.09 19.38 -11.99
CA ALA A 165 -4.06 17.96 -12.28
C ALA A 165 -5.48 17.37 -12.26
N ASP A 166 -5.68 16.29 -13.01
CA ASP A 166 -6.96 15.60 -13.13
C ASP A 166 -7.03 14.40 -12.17
N ILE A 167 -5.89 13.74 -11.94
CA ILE A 167 -5.76 12.58 -11.06
C ILE A 167 -4.64 12.85 -10.04
N ILE A 168 -4.92 12.60 -8.77
CA ILE A 168 -3.99 12.84 -7.66
C ILE A 168 -3.79 11.51 -6.92
N TYR A 169 -2.55 11.05 -6.78
CA TYR A 169 -2.25 9.92 -5.91
C TYR A 169 -1.85 10.40 -4.51
N LEU A 170 -2.46 9.82 -3.50
CA LEU A 170 -2.07 9.98 -2.09
C LEU A 170 -1.99 8.59 -1.45
N CYS A 171 -0.97 8.36 -0.63
CA CYS A 171 -0.83 7.14 0.15
C CYS A 171 -0.64 7.52 1.63
N SER A 172 -1.53 7.02 2.49
CA SER A 172 -1.47 7.32 3.93
C SER A 172 -1.97 6.13 4.76
N PRO A 173 -1.07 5.55 5.59
CA PRO A 173 0.39 5.79 5.72
C PRO A 173 1.16 5.55 4.42
N ASN A 174 2.17 6.40 4.15
CA ASN A 174 2.90 6.36 2.89
C ASN A 174 3.96 5.23 2.86
N ASN A 175 4.05 4.58 1.72
CA ASN A 175 5.18 3.76 1.33
C ASN A 175 6.02 4.55 0.30
N PRO A 176 7.28 4.98 0.59
CA PRO A 176 8.20 4.35 1.55
C PRO A 176 8.35 5.05 2.91
N THR A 177 7.86 6.27 3.09
CA THR A 177 8.30 7.17 4.16
C THR A 177 7.69 6.87 5.53
N GLY A 178 6.57 6.13 5.56
CA GLY A 178 5.80 5.90 6.78
C GLY A 178 5.04 7.13 7.28
N ALA A 179 5.09 8.25 6.55
CA ALA A 179 4.40 9.48 6.90
C ALA A 179 2.88 9.31 6.78
N VAL A 180 2.12 9.99 7.64
CA VAL A 180 0.65 9.92 7.70
C VAL A 180 0.09 11.32 7.64
N TYR A 181 -0.82 11.57 6.71
CA TYR A 181 -1.55 12.82 6.64
C TYR A 181 -2.52 12.96 7.80
N ASP A 182 -2.53 14.12 8.44
CA ASP A 182 -3.58 14.52 9.39
C ASP A 182 -4.85 14.99 8.66
N LYS A 183 -5.91 15.27 9.43
CA LYS A 183 -7.21 15.68 8.87
C LYS A 183 -7.12 17.01 8.13
N ASP A 184 -6.35 17.97 8.65
CA ASP A 184 -6.25 19.30 8.07
C ASP A 184 -5.52 19.27 6.72
N ARG A 185 -4.42 18.52 6.64
CA ARG A 185 -3.67 18.32 5.40
C ARG A 185 -4.49 17.56 4.34
N LEU A 186 -5.25 16.52 4.75
CA LEU A 186 -6.16 15.82 3.83
C LEU A 186 -7.31 16.73 3.37
N LYS A 187 -7.82 17.59 4.24
CA LYS A 187 -8.86 18.55 3.87
C LYS A 187 -8.39 19.50 2.76
N LEU A 188 -7.15 19.98 2.82
CA LEU A 188 -6.57 20.79 1.74
C LEU A 188 -6.56 20.04 0.40
N TRP A 189 -6.24 18.75 0.42
CA TRP A 189 -6.28 17.92 -0.79
C TRP A 189 -7.69 17.69 -1.32
N VAL A 190 -8.66 17.45 -0.43
CA VAL A 190 -10.07 17.29 -0.80
C VAL A 190 -10.61 18.59 -1.40
N ASP A 191 -10.31 19.73 -0.79
CA ASP A 191 -10.73 21.04 -1.31
C ASP A 191 -10.11 21.34 -2.68
N TYR A 192 -8.80 21.12 -2.82
CA TYR A 192 -8.12 21.25 -4.10
C TYR A 192 -8.76 20.35 -5.18
N ALA A 193 -9.06 19.09 -4.86
CA ALA A 193 -9.66 18.18 -5.82
C ALA A 193 -11.06 18.61 -6.25
N LEU A 194 -11.86 19.12 -5.31
CA LEU A 194 -13.21 19.64 -5.61
C LEU A 194 -13.16 20.92 -6.45
N GLU A 195 -12.23 21.83 -6.17
CA GLU A 195 -12.05 23.10 -6.90
C GLU A 195 -11.54 22.87 -8.33
N ASN A 196 -10.74 21.84 -8.56
CA ASN A 196 -10.13 21.54 -9.86
C ASN A 196 -10.83 20.42 -10.64
N ASP A 197 -11.95 19.91 -10.15
CA ASP A 197 -12.65 18.73 -10.72
C ASP A 197 -11.74 17.49 -10.85
N ALA A 198 -10.78 17.34 -9.94
CA ALA A 198 -9.82 16.25 -9.92
C ALA A 198 -10.32 15.04 -9.10
N VAL A 199 -9.73 13.86 -9.35
CA VAL A 199 -9.99 12.63 -8.57
C VAL A 199 -8.77 12.26 -7.75
N ILE A 200 -8.95 12.05 -6.45
CA ILE A 200 -7.95 11.51 -5.56
C ILE A 200 -8.02 9.97 -5.61
N LEU A 201 -6.92 9.32 -5.96
CA LEU A 201 -6.69 7.89 -5.79
C LEU A 201 -5.93 7.69 -4.47
N PHE A 202 -6.67 7.33 -3.42
CA PHE A 202 -6.18 7.24 -2.05
C PHE A 202 -5.82 5.80 -1.69
N ASP A 203 -4.53 5.49 -1.56
CA ASP A 203 -4.04 4.18 -1.13
C ASP A 203 -3.94 4.13 0.40
N SER A 204 -4.81 3.33 1.03
CA SER A 204 -4.88 3.11 2.47
C SER A 204 -4.42 1.70 2.89
N ALA A 205 -3.49 1.09 2.13
CA ALA A 205 -3.04 -0.28 2.36
C ALA A 205 -2.41 -0.52 3.75
N TYR A 206 -2.04 0.54 4.46
CA TYR A 206 -1.39 0.48 5.79
C TYR A 206 -2.24 1.11 6.90
N GLU A 207 -3.49 1.44 6.67
CA GLU A 207 -4.38 2.14 7.60
C GLU A 207 -4.50 1.45 8.98
N ALA A 208 -4.46 0.11 8.99
CA ALA A 208 -4.57 -0.68 10.19
C ALA A 208 -3.35 -0.56 11.15
N PHE A 209 -2.24 0.00 10.67
CA PHE A 209 -1.03 0.25 11.46
C PHE A 209 -1.04 1.61 12.18
N VAL A 210 -1.98 2.49 11.87
CA VAL A 210 -2.12 3.79 12.53
C VAL A 210 -2.50 3.58 14.00
N ARG A 211 -1.73 4.16 14.92
CA ARG A 211 -1.89 4.04 16.39
C ARG A 211 -2.48 5.29 17.01
N ASP A 212 -2.16 6.44 16.43
CA ASP A 212 -2.71 7.71 16.88
C ASP A 212 -4.17 7.82 16.42
N ARG A 213 -5.07 7.97 17.40
CA ARG A 213 -6.52 8.04 17.15
C ARG A 213 -6.98 9.35 16.52
N GLU A 214 -6.14 10.38 16.59
CA GLU A 214 -6.44 11.68 15.95
C GLU A 214 -6.18 11.65 14.45
N LEU A 215 -5.34 10.71 13.98
CA LEU A 215 -5.04 10.55 12.55
C LEU A 215 -6.17 9.79 11.83
N PRO A 216 -6.54 10.23 10.63
CA PRO A 216 -7.55 9.55 9.82
C PRO A 216 -7.02 8.21 9.28
N THR A 217 -7.87 7.20 9.28
CA THR A 217 -7.63 5.87 8.71
C THR A 217 -8.46 5.60 7.46
N SER A 218 -9.18 6.60 6.99
CA SER A 218 -9.89 6.63 5.71
C SER A 218 -10.01 8.06 5.25
N ILE A 219 -9.89 8.30 3.95
CA ILE A 219 -10.11 9.63 3.38
C ILE A 219 -11.57 10.10 3.56
N TYR A 220 -12.51 9.16 3.71
CA TYR A 220 -13.93 9.50 3.90
C TYR A 220 -14.26 10.04 5.30
N GLN A 221 -13.29 10.09 6.21
CA GLN A 221 -13.40 10.87 7.46
C GLN A 221 -13.25 12.38 7.21
N ILE A 222 -12.92 12.78 5.98
CA ILE A 222 -12.78 14.18 5.56
C ILE A 222 -14.04 14.60 4.79
N GLU A 223 -14.66 15.68 5.23
CA GLU A 223 -15.86 16.23 4.58
C GLU A 223 -15.61 16.56 3.10
N GLY A 224 -16.49 16.10 2.21
CA GLY A 224 -16.41 16.29 0.77
C GLY A 224 -15.66 15.18 0.01
N ALA A 225 -14.89 14.32 0.70
CA ALA A 225 -14.07 13.31 0.06
C ALA A 225 -14.85 12.32 -0.82
N LYS A 226 -16.07 11.97 -0.46
CA LYS A 226 -16.93 11.08 -1.28
C LYS A 226 -17.22 11.62 -2.68
N ARG A 227 -17.12 12.92 -2.88
CA ARG A 227 -17.34 13.56 -4.18
C ARG A 227 -16.09 13.64 -5.06
N CYS A 228 -14.91 13.32 -4.51
CA CYS A 228 -13.66 13.48 -5.26
C CYS A 228 -12.62 12.36 -5.03
N ALA A 229 -12.89 11.34 -4.19
CA ALA A 229 -11.89 10.34 -3.87
C ALA A 229 -12.38 8.89 -4.09
N ILE A 230 -11.47 8.04 -4.58
CA ILE A 230 -11.57 6.58 -4.61
C ILE A 230 -10.53 6.03 -3.62
N GLU A 231 -10.96 5.14 -2.71
CA GLU A 231 -10.07 4.56 -1.70
C GLU A 231 -9.75 3.10 -2.02
N PHE A 232 -8.46 2.76 -1.93
CA PHE A 232 -7.93 1.41 -2.19
C PHE A 232 -7.41 0.80 -0.90
N CYS A 233 -7.94 -0.37 -0.54
CA CYS A 233 -7.61 -1.08 0.69
C CYS A 233 -7.03 -2.45 0.41
N SER A 234 -6.12 -2.90 1.26
CA SER A 234 -5.43 -4.17 1.09
C SER A 234 -5.48 -5.02 2.34
N LEU A 235 -5.91 -6.26 2.22
CA LEU A 235 -5.75 -7.25 3.28
C LEU A 235 -4.34 -7.88 3.28
N SER A 236 -3.50 -7.57 2.28
CA SER A 236 -2.15 -8.12 2.19
C SER A 236 -1.32 -7.82 3.44
N LYS A 237 -1.37 -6.57 3.93
CA LYS A 237 -0.57 -6.15 5.09
C LYS A 237 -1.36 -6.25 6.40
N THR A 238 -2.64 -5.94 6.34
CA THR A 238 -3.54 -5.98 7.51
C THR A 238 -3.75 -7.38 8.03
N ALA A 239 -4.04 -8.36 7.14
CA ALA A 239 -4.46 -9.70 7.52
C ALA A 239 -3.58 -10.84 6.96
N GLY A 240 -2.41 -10.52 6.39
CA GLY A 240 -1.49 -11.54 5.88
C GLY A 240 -1.85 -12.09 4.49
N PHE A 241 -2.71 -11.45 3.73
CA PHE A 241 -3.22 -11.95 2.44
C PHE A 241 -2.26 -11.74 1.26
N THR A 242 -0.96 -11.64 1.49
CA THR A 242 0.04 -11.46 0.43
C THR A 242 0.07 -12.62 -0.56
N GLY A 243 -0.09 -13.86 -0.10
CA GLY A 243 -0.16 -15.06 -0.94
C GLY A 243 -1.59 -15.45 -1.34
N VAL A 244 -2.59 -15.06 -0.55
CA VAL A 244 -4.01 -15.44 -0.76
C VAL A 244 -4.72 -14.48 -1.71
N ARG A 245 -4.32 -13.22 -1.76
CA ARG A 245 -4.78 -12.16 -2.63
C ARG A 245 -6.21 -11.70 -2.36
N CYS A 246 -6.37 -10.65 -1.56
CA CYS A 246 -7.63 -9.93 -1.41
C CYS A 246 -7.38 -8.48 -1.02
N GLY A 247 -8.19 -7.60 -1.53
CA GLY A 247 -8.33 -6.19 -1.19
C GLY A 247 -9.72 -5.72 -1.60
N TYR A 248 -9.95 -4.44 -1.49
CA TYR A 248 -11.19 -3.84 -1.98
C TYR A 248 -10.97 -2.38 -2.35
N THR A 249 -11.80 -1.91 -3.25
CA THR A 249 -11.85 -0.52 -3.69
C THR A 249 -13.21 0.06 -3.30
N VAL A 250 -13.22 1.25 -2.74
CA VAL A 250 -14.44 2.01 -2.47
C VAL A 250 -14.57 3.12 -3.51
N VAL A 251 -15.64 3.06 -4.29
CA VAL A 251 -15.99 4.08 -5.28
C VAL A 251 -17.37 4.65 -4.91
N PRO A 252 -17.41 5.83 -4.28
CA PRO A 252 -18.65 6.41 -3.80
C PRO A 252 -19.66 6.68 -4.90
N ASN A 253 -20.93 6.47 -4.61
CA ASN A 253 -22.04 6.80 -5.53
C ASN A 253 -22.12 8.32 -5.81
N GLU A 254 -21.63 9.15 -4.89
CA GLU A 254 -21.57 10.60 -5.02
C GLU A 254 -20.47 11.08 -5.98
N LEU A 255 -19.51 10.21 -6.31
CA LEU A 255 -18.38 10.57 -7.18
C LEU A 255 -18.79 10.53 -8.64
N THR A 256 -19.04 11.70 -9.22
CA THR A 256 -19.44 11.86 -10.62
C THR A 256 -18.47 12.76 -11.39
N ARG A 257 -18.46 12.63 -12.72
CA ARG A 257 -17.87 13.62 -13.64
C ARG A 257 -18.95 14.01 -14.65
N GLY A 258 -19.38 15.28 -14.56
CA GLY A 258 -20.61 15.71 -15.19
C GLY A 258 -21.79 14.89 -14.67
N VAL A 259 -22.45 14.17 -15.57
CA VAL A 259 -23.61 13.30 -15.22
C VAL A 259 -23.23 11.82 -15.08
N VAL A 260 -21.94 11.48 -15.19
CA VAL A 260 -21.49 10.08 -15.22
C VAL A 260 -20.94 9.67 -13.83
N PRO A 261 -21.58 8.71 -13.14
CA PRO A 261 -21.04 8.14 -11.91
C PRO A 261 -19.81 7.27 -12.20
N LEU A 262 -18.70 7.53 -11.50
CA LEU A 262 -17.48 6.73 -11.67
C LEU A 262 -17.68 5.29 -11.16
N ASN A 263 -18.56 5.11 -10.19
CA ASN A 263 -18.97 3.80 -9.69
C ASN A 263 -19.50 2.90 -10.82
N GLU A 264 -20.39 3.42 -11.69
CA GLU A 264 -20.92 2.68 -12.82
C GLU A 264 -19.86 2.33 -13.86
N LEU A 265 -18.89 3.24 -14.11
CA LEU A 265 -17.77 2.96 -15.00
C LEU A 265 -16.88 1.85 -14.43
N TRP A 266 -16.58 1.90 -13.13
CA TRP A 266 -15.80 0.88 -12.46
C TRP A 266 -16.53 -0.47 -12.44
N LEU A 267 -17.83 -0.48 -12.13
CA LEU A 267 -18.67 -1.68 -12.23
C LEU A 267 -18.61 -2.27 -13.64
N ARG A 268 -18.76 -1.45 -14.67
CA ARG A 268 -18.69 -1.90 -16.07
C ARG A 268 -17.33 -2.48 -16.40
N ARG A 269 -16.24 -1.85 -15.94
CA ARG A 269 -14.89 -2.38 -16.12
C ARG A 269 -14.73 -3.73 -15.44
N GLN A 270 -15.14 -3.86 -14.19
CA GLN A 270 -15.05 -5.11 -13.42
C GLN A 270 -15.86 -6.24 -14.07
N THR A 271 -17.08 -5.98 -14.47
CA THR A 271 -17.92 -6.99 -15.15
C THR A 271 -17.38 -7.42 -16.51
N THR A 272 -16.49 -6.62 -17.13
CA THR A 272 -15.94 -6.92 -18.46
C THR A 272 -14.59 -7.63 -18.40
N LYS A 273 -13.73 -7.27 -17.41
CA LYS A 273 -12.33 -7.68 -17.37
C LYS A 273 -11.96 -8.52 -16.13
N PHE A 274 -12.91 -8.76 -15.21
CA PHE A 274 -12.63 -9.43 -13.94
C PHE A 274 -13.82 -10.25 -13.46
N ASN A 275 -13.61 -11.51 -13.11
CA ASN A 275 -14.65 -12.44 -12.64
C ASN A 275 -14.77 -12.50 -11.11
N GLY A 276 -14.13 -11.58 -10.40
CA GLY A 276 -14.14 -11.54 -8.94
C GLY A 276 -13.08 -12.42 -8.26
N VAL A 277 -12.89 -12.19 -6.97
CA VAL A 277 -12.04 -12.99 -6.09
C VAL A 277 -12.79 -14.29 -5.75
N SER A 278 -12.05 -15.39 -5.56
CA SER A 278 -12.67 -16.70 -5.25
C SER A 278 -13.51 -16.65 -3.97
N TYR A 279 -14.57 -17.47 -3.94
CA TYR A 279 -15.45 -17.65 -2.78
C TYR A 279 -14.66 -17.96 -1.50
N ILE A 280 -13.70 -18.89 -1.59
CA ILE A 280 -12.88 -19.34 -0.46
C ILE A 280 -12.12 -18.18 0.16
N VAL A 281 -11.49 -17.35 -0.68
CA VAL A 281 -10.72 -16.18 -0.23
C VAL A 281 -11.62 -15.14 0.40
N GLN A 282 -12.81 -14.88 -0.17
CA GLN A 282 -13.75 -13.91 0.37
C GLN A 282 -14.33 -14.35 1.72
N ARG A 283 -14.54 -15.67 1.97
CA ARG A 283 -14.94 -16.18 3.30
C ARG A 283 -13.82 -15.97 4.34
N GLY A 284 -12.57 -16.20 3.96
CA GLY A 284 -11.43 -15.85 4.81
C GLY A 284 -11.34 -14.33 5.10
N ALA A 285 -11.59 -13.51 4.08
CA ALA A 285 -11.60 -12.06 4.22
C ALA A 285 -12.73 -11.57 5.13
N GLU A 286 -13.93 -12.14 5.03
CA GLU A 286 -15.04 -11.85 5.96
C GLU A 286 -14.66 -12.17 7.41
N ALA A 287 -14.03 -13.33 7.64
CA ALA A 287 -13.58 -13.73 8.97
C ALA A 287 -12.57 -12.75 9.57
N ALA A 288 -11.73 -12.11 8.72
CA ALA A 288 -10.81 -11.07 9.17
C ALA A 288 -11.51 -9.85 9.77
N PHE A 289 -12.72 -9.51 9.33
CA PHE A 289 -13.53 -8.40 9.86
C PHE A 289 -14.41 -8.81 11.04
N SER A 290 -14.54 -10.11 11.37
CA SER A 290 -15.23 -10.57 12.57
C SER A 290 -14.52 -10.09 13.84
N ALA A 291 -15.23 -10.01 14.98
CA ALA A 291 -14.63 -9.57 16.24
C ALA A 291 -13.43 -10.46 16.65
N GLY A 292 -13.55 -11.80 16.51
CA GLY A 292 -12.49 -12.74 16.84
C GLY A 292 -11.32 -12.69 15.85
N GLY A 293 -11.62 -12.62 14.55
CA GLY A 293 -10.58 -12.52 13.52
C GLY A 293 -9.80 -11.21 13.60
N TYR A 294 -10.50 -10.09 13.80
CA TYR A 294 -9.85 -8.78 13.94
C TYR A 294 -8.95 -8.70 15.18
N ALA A 295 -9.36 -9.31 16.31
CA ALA A 295 -8.51 -9.39 17.50
C ALA A 295 -7.19 -10.15 17.22
N GLN A 296 -7.26 -11.29 16.53
CA GLN A 296 -6.07 -12.07 16.15
C GLN A 296 -5.17 -11.31 15.16
N ILE A 297 -5.77 -10.61 14.20
CA ILE A 297 -5.04 -9.76 13.25
C ILE A 297 -4.32 -8.62 13.98
N LYS A 298 -4.99 -8.02 14.97
CA LYS A 298 -4.39 -6.96 15.80
C LYS A 298 -3.14 -7.42 16.55
N GLU A 299 -3.10 -8.67 17.03
CA GLU A 299 -1.90 -9.25 17.65
C GLU A 299 -0.71 -9.29 16.66
N SER A 300 -0.97 -9.66 15.40
CA SER A 300 0.06 -9.66 14.34
C SER A 300 0.54 -8.24 14.01
N ILE A 301 -0.38 -7.27 13.94
CA ILE A 301 -0.05 -5.87 13.73
C ILE A 301 0.78 -5.33 14.91
N ASP A 302 0.39 -5.65 16.15
CA ASP A 302 1.13 -5.26 17.38
C ASP A 302 2.54 -5.85 17.38
N TYR A 303 2.70 -7.09 16.92
CA TYR A 303 4.01 -7.72 16.74
C TYR A 303 4.91 -6.91 15.79
N TYR A 304 4.39 -6.52 14.64
CA TYR A 304 5.17 -5.72 13.68
C TYR A 304 5.45 -4.30 14.19
N MET A 305 4.49 -3.67 14.85
CA MET A 305 4.71 -2.34 15.41
C MET A 305 5.73 -2.33 16.54
N GLU A 306 5.85 -3.42 17.30
CA GLU A 306 6.95 -3.58 18.26
C GLU A 306 8.31 -3.72 17.56
N ASN A 307 8.38 -4.41 16.41
CA ASN A 307 9.59 -4.42 15.58
C ASN A 307 9.95 -3.02 15.08
N ALA A 308 8.95 -2.24 14.64
CA ALA A 308 9.16 -0.86 14.20
C ALA A 308 9.73 0.01 15.34
N ARG A 309 9.21 -0.13 16.56
CA ARG A 309 9.71 0.55 17.75
C ARG A 309 11.18 0.20 18.04
N LEU A 310 11.56 -1.09 17.97
CA LEU A 310 12.94 -1.53 18.16
C LEU A 310 13.89 -0.94 17.12
N ILE A 311 13.46 -0.89 15.84
CA ILE A 311 14.26 -0.28 14.76
C ILE A 311 14.43 1.23 15.03
N ALA A 312 13.33 1.93 15.35
CA ALA A 312 13.35 3.37 15.63
C ALA A 312 14.27 3.71 16.83
N GLU A 313 14.21 2.95 17.92
CA GLU A 313 15.08 3.12 19.08
C GLU A 313 16.57 2.91 18.74
N ALA A 314 16.87 1.89 17.92
CA ALA A 314 18.24 1.65 17.50
C ALA A 314 18.80 2.79 16.63
N LEU A 315 18.02 3.29 15.68
CA LEU A 315 18.41 4.43 14.84
C LEU A 315 18.61 5.70 15.66
N LYS A 316 17.71 5.96 16.62
CA LYS A 316 17.82 7.08 17.55
C LYS A 316 19.11 6.99 18.39
N ALA A 317 19.46 5.81 18.88
CA ALA A 317 20.69 5.59 19.65
C ALA A 317 21.97 5.78 18.79
N LEU A 318 21.88 5.56 17.49
CA LEU A 318 22.95 5.80 16.52
C LEU A 318 23.00 7.26 16.02
N GLY A 319 22.06 8.12 16.42
CA GLY A 319 21.96 9.49 15.94
C GLY A 319 21.53 9.60 14.46
N ILE A 320 20.98 8.54 13.88
CA ILE A 320 20.50 8.52 12.51
C ILE A 320 19.12 9.16 12.44
N TRP A 321 18.92 10.15 11.56
CA TRP A 321 17.63 10.74 11.32
C TRP A 321 16.70 9.75 10.62
N PHE A 322 15.45 9.67 11.07
CA PHE A 322 14.41 8.84 10.43
C PHE A 322 13.01 9.43 10.61
N ALA A 323 12.09 8.95 9.78
CA ALA A 323 10.64 9.16 9.87
C ALA A 323 9.92 7.81 9.79
N GLY A 324 8.65 7.78 10.19
CA GLY A 324 7.84 6.56 10.24
C GLY A 324 8.08 5.70 11.49
N GLY A 325 7.52 4.49 11.51
CA GLY A 325 7.69 3.53 12.61
C GLY A 325 6.69 3.67 13.76
N GLU A 326 5.95 4.78 13.88
CA GLU A 326 4.92 4.97 14.91
C GLU A 326 3.51 4.57 14.42
N ASN A 327 3.16 5.03 13.23
CA ASN A 327 1.86 4.81 12.59
C ASN A 327 1.98 4.03 11.28
N SER A 328 3.10 3.35 11.07
CA SER A 328 3.44 2.62 9.86
C SER A 328 4.49 1.56 10.14
N PRO A 329 4.49 0.43 9.43
CA PRO A 329 5.54 -0.58 9.51
C PRO A 329 6.81 -0.17 8.76
N TYR A 330 6.84 1.00 8.12
CA TYR A 330 8.01 1.52 7.39
C TYR A 330 8.77 2.54 8.20
N ILE A 331 10.09 2.42 8.13
CA ILE A 331 11.03 3.37 8.70
C ILE A 331 11.90 3.90 7.56
N TRP A 332 11.83 5.22 7.36
CA TRP A 332 12.55 5.95 6.33
C TRP A 332 13.70 6.73 6.97
N LEU A 333 14.92 6.27 6.76
CA LEU A 333 16.09 6.85 7.36
C LEU A 333 16.97 7.58 6.35
N ARG A 334 17.72 8.57 6.82
CA ARG A 334 18.77 9.22 6.02
C ARG A 334 20.00 8.33 5.98
N CYS A 335 20.58 8.12 4.79
CA CYS A 335 21.82 7.39 4.66
C CYS A 335 22.96 8.08 5.45
N PRO A 336 23.75 7.33 6.24
CA PRO A 336 24.87 7.89 6.98
C PRO A 336 25.95 8.48 6.07
N ASP A 337 26.76 9.40 6.61
CA ASP A 337 27.99 9.93 6.01
C ASP A 337 27.83 10.50 4.58
N GLY A 338 26.61 10.91 4.20
CA GLY A 338 26.33 11.42 2.86
C GLY A 338 26.38 10.36 1.75
N MET A 339 26.33 9.07 2.11
CA MET A 339 26.25 7.98 1.14
C MET A 339 25.01 8.11 0.27
N SER A 340 25.14 7.72 -0.99
CA SER A 340 23.98 7.44 -1.83
C SER A 340 23.21 6.23 -1.30
N SER A 341 21.93 6.13 -1.69
CA SER A 341 21.07 5.04 -1.24
C SER A 341 21.58 3.65 -1.65
N TRP A 342 22.25 3.54 -2.80
CA TRP A 342 22.86 2.29 -3.26
C TRP A 342 24.19 1.99 -2.59
N GLU A 343 25.03 2.99 -2.30
CA GLU A 343 26.26 2.78 -1.50
C GLU A 343 25.94 2.28 -0.10
N TYR A 344 24.87 2.83 0.52
CA TYR A 344 24.42 2.35 1.83
C TYR A 344 23.84 0.93 1.74
N PHE A 345 23.11 0.59 0.66
CA PHE A 345 22.65 -0.78 0.40
C PHE A 345 23.84 -1.76 0.34
N ASP A 346 24.87 -1.44 -0.45
CA ASP A 346 26.03 -2.29 -0.62
C ASP A 346 26.84 -2.41 0.70
N ALA A 347 26.93 -1.35 1.49
CA ALA A 347 27.55 -1.37 2.82
C ALA A 347 26.80 -2.28 3.79
N LEU A 348 25.46 -2.14 3.89
CA LEU A 348 24.61 -3.01 4.73
C LEU A 348 24.73 -4.47 4.32
N LEU A 349 24.63 -4.75 3.03
CA LEU A 349 24.70 -6.13 2.51
C LEU A 349 26.05 -6.78 2.78
N THR A 350 27.15 -6.07 2.51
CA THR A 350 28.51 -6.67 2.56
C THR A 350 29.11 -6.68 3.95
N ARG A 351 28.85 -5.66 4.79
CA ARG A 351 29.43 -5.53 6.14
C ARG A 351 28.54 -6.12 7.22
N ALA A 352 27.21 -5.91 7.14
CA ALA A 352 26.25 -6.40 8.13
C ALA A 352 25.47 -7.65 7.71
N ASN A 353 25.49 -8.04 6.44
CA ASN A 353 24.60 -9.04 5.88
C ASN A 353 23.10 -8.71 6.15
N VAL A 354 22.76 -7.43 6.02
CA VAL A 354 21.40 -6.90 6.18
C VAL A 354 20.95 -6.29 4.87
N VAL A 355 19.69 -6.49 4.52
CA VAL A 355 19.09 -5.94 3.30
C VAL A 355 17.96 -5.01 3.68
N GLY A 356 18.00 -3.78 3.16
CA GLY A 356 16.87 -2.85 3.15
C GLY A 356 16.54 -2.43 1.72
N THR A 357 15.87 -1.30 1.53
CA THR A 357 15.49 -0.84 0.19
C THR A 357 16.05 0.55 -0.08
N PRO A 358 16.88 0.73 -1.14
CA PRO A 358 17.42 2.04 -1.51
C PRO A 358 16.32 3.04 -1.86
N GLY A 359 16.45 4.25 -1.33
CA GLY A 359 15.44 5.29 -1.51
C GLY A 359 15.32 5.80 -2.94
N ALA A 360 16.41 5.84 -3.71
CA ALA A 360 16.40 6.20 -5.14
C ALA A 360 15.42 5.36 -5.99
N GLY A 361 15.06 4.17 -5.52
CA GLY A 361 14.08 3.33 -6.20
C GLY A 361 12.62 3.79 -6.04
N PHE A 362 12.35 4.74 -5.14
CA PHE A 362 11.03 5.30 -4.90
C PHE A 362 10.82 6.68 -5.54
N GLY A 363 11.84 7.22 -6.20
CA GLY A 363 11.81 8.52 -6.85
C GLY A 363 13.10 9.30 -6.65
N ALA A 364 13.21 10.45 -7.30
CA ALA A 364 14.41 11.29 -7.24
C ALA A 364 14.67 11.83 -5.82
N ASN A 365 13.60 12.23 -5.11
CA ASN A 365 13.69 12.72 -3.73
C ASN A 365 13.95 11.61 -2.69
N GLY A 366 13.97 10.37 -3.13
CA GLY A 366 14.39 9.22 -2.32
C GLY A 366 15.92 9.04 -2.25
N GLU A 367 16.69 9.74 -3.09
CA GLU A 367 18.16 9.64 -3.05
C GLU A 367 18.71 10.20 -1.74
N GLY A 368 19.72 9.51 -1.16
CA GLY A 368 20.26 9.79 0.16
C GLY A 368 19.38 9.29 1.32
N PHE A 369 18.32 8.56 1.01
CA PHE A 369 17.43 7.92 2.01
C PHE A 369 17.36 6.41 1.78
N PHE A 370 16.85 5.71 2.81
CA PHE A 370 16.77 4.26 2.81
C PHE A 370 15.55 3.78 3.59
N ARG A 371 14.86 2.75 3.09
CA ARG A 371 13.70 2.18 3.78
C ARG A 371 14.05 0.89 4.48
N LEU A 372 13.73 0.79 5.78
CA LEU A 372 13.61 -0.46 6.52
C LEU A 372 12.13 -0.79 6.76
N THR A 373 11.85 -2.07 6.96
CA THR A 373 10.50 -2.56 7.25
C THR A 373 10.47 -3.37 8.55
N ALA A 374 9.34 -3.31 9.24
CA ALA A 374 9.10 -4.02 10.48
C ALA A 374 8.57 -5.45 10.30
N PHE A 375 8.42 -5.92 9.06
CA PHE A 375 7.80 -7.22 8.73
C PHE A 375 8.71 -8.44 8.92
N GLY A 376 9.83 -8.31 9.63
CA GLY A 376 10.74 -9.41 9.91
C GLY A 376 10.34 -10.24 11.13
N ASP A 377 10.99 -11.40 11.29
CA ASP A 377 11.03 -12.09 12.58
C ASP A 377 11.72 -11.19 13.62
N ARG A 378 11.23 -11.20 14.87
CA ARG A 378 11.73 -10.30 15.91
C ARG A 378 13.19 -10.55 16.30
N ASP A 379 13.61 -11.80 16.33
CA ASP A 379 14.99 -12.13 16.67
C ASP A 379 15.94 -11.78 15.52
N ASP A 380 15.46 -11.93 14.28
CA ASP A 380 16.20 -11.48 13.12
C ASP A 380 16.30 -9.94 13.07
N VAL A 381 15.23 -9.22 13.44
CA VAL A 381 15.30 -7.75 13.58
C VAL A 381 16.35 -7.36 14.60
N LYS A 382 16.37 -7.96 15.81
CA LYS A 382 17.37 -7.67 16.83
C LYS A 382 18.78 -7.96 16.34
N LYS A 383 19.03 -9.13 15.73
CA LYS A 383 20.33 -9.49 15.13
C LYS A 383 20.76 -8.47 14.07
N ALA A 384 19.83 -8.06 13.19
CA ALA A 384 20.13 -7.06 12.16
C ALA A 384 20.54 -5.73 12.77
N LEU A 385 19.84 -5.27 13.81
CA LEU A 385 20.16 -4.03 14.53
C LEU A 385 21.53 -4.09 15.23
N ASP A 386 21.86 -5.23 15.84
CA ASP A 386 23.18 -5.42 16.43
C ASP A 386 24.30 -5.40 15.38
N ARG A 387 24.06 -5.96 14.20
CA ARG A 387 25.02 -5.89 13.07
C ARG A 387 25.15 -4.48 12.52
N ILE A 388 24.07 -3.72 12.41
CA ILE A 388 24.06 -2.33 11.92
C ILE A 388 24.85 -1.40 12.86
N ARG A 389 24.79 -1.63 14.17
CA ARG A 389 25.55 -0.83 15.15
C ARG A 389 27.07 -0.95 15.01
N ASN A 390 27.55 -1.97 14.33
CA ASN A 390 28.97 -2.27 14.19
C ASN A 390 29.53 -1.92 12.80
N ILE A 391 28.80 -1.19 11.98
CA ILE A 391 29.25 -0.70 10.69
C ILE A 391 29.76 0.72 10.82
#